data_744c1e8d085835dd311227dcc8906e84
#
_entry.id   744c1e8d085835dd311227dcc8906e84
#
_cell.length_a   1.000
_cell.length_b   1.000
_cell.length_c   1.000
_cell.angle_alpha   90.00
_cell.angle_beta   90.00
_cell.angle_gamma   90.00
#
_symmetry.space_group_name_H-M   'P 1'
#
loop_
_entity.id
_entity.type
_entity.pdbx_description
1 polymer ?
#
loop_
_entity_poly.entity_id
_entity_poly.type
_entity_poly.pdbx_seq_one_letter_code
_entity_poly.pdbx_strand_id
1 'polypeptide(L)'
;EAGEINATFGSEVMAGRDFICAMFDGESRQPQAVYNALCERVTTLQREGIPPQDFARCRRANYGRTIGLYGRAESVAGLMAAAHFSGMKDIYYPLEILRSATVEELEQRLREDYNPAYSALSVILPQGEH
;
A
#
# COMPACT_ATOMS: atom_id res chain seq x y z
N GLU A 1 19.20 -5.55 1.48
CA GLU A 1 18.94 -4.83 2.76
C GLU A 1 20.12 -3.90 3.02
N ALA A 2 20.07 -2.69 2.48
CA ALA A 2 21.18 -1.74 2.54
C ALA A 2 21.21 -0.90 3.84
N GLY A 3 20.40 -1.22 4.85
CA GLY A 3 20.34 -0.48 6.12
C GLY A 3 19.79 0.94 6.01
N GLU A 4 19.15 1.26 4.89
CA GLU A 4 18.61 2.61 4.60
C GLU A 4 17.27 2.87 5.28
N ILE A 5 16.59 1.81 5.70
CA ILE A 5 15.31 1.86 6.41
C ILE A 5 15.36 1.05 7.70
N ASN A 6 14.55 1.43 8.68
CA ASN A 6 14.45 0.71 9.95
C ASN A 6 13.21 -0.21 10.00
N ALA A 7 13.02 -0.88 11.14
CA ALA A 7 11.92 -1.82 11.36
C ALA A 7 10.53 -1.14 11.43
N THR A 8 10.49 0.19 11.54
CA THR A 8 9.23 0.96 11.56
C THR A 8 8.73 1.34 10.18
N PHE A 9 9.50 1.02 9.11
CA PHE A 9 9.10 1.36 7.75
C PHE A 9 7.81 0.62 7.37
N GLY A 10 6.81 1.39 7.01
CA GLY A 10 5.47 0.93 6.68
C GLY A 10 5.00 1.36 5.32
N SER A 11 3.86 0.82 4.92
CA SER A 11 3.13 1.27 3.75
C SER A 11 1.64 1.14 3.99
N GLU A 12 0.89 2.13 3.53
CA GLU A 12 -0.57 2.09 3.54
C GLU A 12 -1.15 2.68 2.26
N VAL A 13 -2.40 2.37 1.98
CA VAL A 13 -3.15 2.97 0.88
C VAL A 13 -4.32 3.74 1.47
N MET A 14 -4.34 5.03 1.20
CA MET A 14 -5.47 5.90 1.51
C MET A 14 -6.30 6.09 0.23
N ALA A 15 -7.58 5.80 0.31
CA ALA A 15 -8.50 6.00 -0.79
C ALA A 15 -9.68 6.87 -0.34
N GLY A 16 -10.04 7.85 -1.15
CA GLY A 16 -11.23 8.66 -1.02
C GLY A 16 -12.13 8.50 -2.24
N ARG A 17 -13.16 9.34 -2.33
CA ARG A 17 -14.11 9.27 -3.45
C ARG A 17 -13.43 9.50 -4.80
N ASP A 18 -12.48 10.43 -4.85
CA ASP A 18 -11.90 10.96 -6.09
C ASP A 18 -10.36 10.87 -6.10
N PHE A 19 -9.76 10.14 -5.16
CA PHE A 19 -8.31 9.96 -5.10
C PHE A 19 -7.92 8.61 -4.50
N ILE A 20 -6.74 8.15 -4.86
CA ILE A 20 -6.01 7.07 -4.22
C ILE A 20 -4.59 7.54 -3.98
N CYS A 21 -4.04 7.25 -2.80
CA CYS A 21 -2.67 7.59 -2.44
C CYS A 21 -2.01 6.39 -1.76
N ALA A 22 -0.88 5.94 -2.30
CA ALA A 22 -0.02 4.99 -1.62
C ALA A 22 1.02 5.77 -0.80
N MET A 23 1.03 5.59 0.50
CA MET A 23 1.96 6.22 1.40
C MET A 23 2.98 5.21 1.90
N PHE A 24 4.22 5.67 1.98
CA PHE A 24 5.35 4.95 2.57
C PHE A 24 5.95 5.84 3.63
N ASP A 25 6.06 5.36 4.83
CA ASP A 25 6.57 6.09 5.97
C ASP A 25 7.60 5.29 6.76
N GLY A 26 8.49 5.98 7.43
CA GLY A 26 9.53 5.37 8.23
C GLY A 26 10.67 6.35 8.52
N GLU A 27 11.70 5.86 9.18
CA GLU A 27 12.88 6.63 9.51
C GLU A 27 14.07 6.19 8.64
N SER A 28 14.81 7.18 8.15
CA SER A 28 16.02 6.92 7.36
C SER A 28 17.03 8.07 7.55
N ARG A 29 18.30 7.71 7.52
CA ARG A 29 19.38 8.72 7.45
C ARG A 29 19.56 9.28 6.04
N GLN A 30 18.96 8.65 5.04
CA GLN A 30 19.07 9.01 3.62
C GLN A 30 17.68 9.00 2.95
N PRO A 31 16.76 9.89 3.36
CA PRO A 31 15.38 9.86 2.88
C PRO A 31 15.25 10.00 1.37
N GLN A 32 16.12 10.79 0.74
CA GLN A 32 16.14 10.93 -0.72
C GLN A 32 16.53 9.64 -1.45
N ALA A 33 17.47 8.88 -0.90
CA ALA A 33 17.86 7.59 -1.47
C ALA A 33 16.72 6.56 -1.38
N VAL A 34 16.01 6.52 -0.27
CA VAL A 34 14.82 5.68 -0.08
C VAL A 34 13.72 6.05 -1.08
N TYR A 35 13.43 7.34 -1.22
CA TYR A 35 12.44 7.82 -2.20
C TYR A 35 12.80 7.41 -3.63
N ASN A 36 14.06 7.63 -4.04
CA ASN A 36 14.53 7.26 -5.37
C ASN A 36 14.41 5.74 -5.60
N ALA A 37 14.81 4.94 -4.61
CA ALA A 37 14.70 3.48 -4.69
C ALA A 37 13.25 3.00 -4.81
N LEU A 38 12.30 3.63 -4.12
CA LEU A 38 10.88 3.34 -4.25
C LEU A 38 10.37 3.66 -5.66
N CYS A 39 10.68 4.83 -6.20
CA CYS A 39 10.29 5.23 -7.55
C CYS A 39 10.89 4.29 -8.62
N GLU A 40 12.16 3.94 -8.47
CA GLU A 40 12.84 2.99 -9.35
C GLU A 40 12.20 1.60 -9.28
N ARG A 41 11.84 1.13 -8.07
CA ARG A 41 11.18 -0.16 -7.89
C ARG A 41 9.81 -0.20 -8.55
N VAL A 42 9.01 0.86 -8.41
CA VAL A 42 7.71 0.99 -9.10
C VAL A 42 7.92 0.90 -10.62
N THR A 43 8.83 1.70 -11.17
CA THR A 43 9.14 1.70 -12.62
C THR A 43 9.62 0.33 -13.10
N THR A 44 10.44 -0.35 -12.31
CA THR A 44 10.91 -1.71 -12.62
C THR A 44 9.75 -2.70 -12.68
N LEU A 45 8.84 -2.67 -11.69
CA LEU A 45 7.67 -3.55 -11.67
C LEU A 45 6.69 -3.25 -12.82
N GLN A 46 6.55 -1.98 -13.21
CA GLN A 46 5.74 -1.60 -14.38
C GLN A 46 6.30 -2.17 -15.69
N ARG A 47 7.63 -2.24 -15.81
CA ARG A 47 8.33 -2.75 -17.00
C ARG A 47 8.42 -4.27 -17.02
N GLU A 48 8.80 -4.88 -15.92
CA GLU A 48 9.17 -6.30 -15.83
C GLU A 48 8.01 -7.19 -15.33
N GLY A 49 6.97 -6.56 -14.78
CA GLY A 49 5.86 -7.28 -14.16
C GLY A 49 6.10 -7.61 -12.68
N ILE A 50 5.06 -8.15 -12.06
CA ILE A 50 5.07 -8.53 -10.65
C ILE A 50 5.38 -10.02 -10.55
N PRO A 51 6.42 -10.43 -9.81
CA PRO A 51 6.71 -11.86 -9.64
C PRO A 51 5.51 -12.60 -9.05
N PRO A 52 5.03 -13.69 -9.70
CA PRO A 52 3.83 -14.41 -9.26
C PRO A 52 3.90 -14.91 -7.81
N GLN A 53 5.11 -15.26 -7.36
CA GLN A 53 5.32 -15.70 -5.97
C GLN A 53 5.10 -14.58 -4.96
N ASP A 54 5.56 -13.36 -5.28
CA ASP A 54 5.36 -12.19 -4.43
C ASP A 54 3.89 -11.79 -4.39
N PHE A 55 3.21 -11.78 -5.54
CA PHE A 55 1.77 -11.57 -5.60
C PHE A 55 1.02 -12.58 -4.71
N ALA A 56 1.29 -13.88 -4.87
CA ALA A 56 0.62 -14.92 -4.11
C ALA A 56 0.88 -14.78 -2.59
N ARG A 57 2.12 -14.43 -2.20
CA ARG A 57 2.50 -14.20 -0.80
C ARG A 57 1.75 -12.99 -0.23
N CYS A 58 1.77 -11.86 -0.93
CA CYS A 58 1.09 -10.64 -0.49
C CYS A 58 -0.42 -10.82 -0.42
N ARG A 59 -1.04 -11.49 -1.41
CA ARG A 59 -2.47 -11.79 -1.42
C ARG A 59 -2.87 -12.63 -0.20
N ARG A 60 -2.13 -13.70 0.12
CA ARG A 60 -2.39 -14.52 1.31
C ARG A 60 -2.25 -13.73 2.61
N ALA A 61 -1.22 -12.90 2.71
CA ALA A 61 -0.99 -12.08 3.91
C ALA A 61 -2.12 -11.07 4.13
N ASN A 62 -2.54 -10.38 3.06
CA ASN A 62 -3.66 -9.42 3.14
C ASN A 62 -4.99 -10.12 3.43
N TYR A 63 -5.24 -11.27 2.81
CA TYR A 63 -6.45 -12.07 3.08
C TYR A 63 -6.52 -12.47 4.56
N GLY A 64 -5.42 -13.01 5.12
CA GLY A 64 -5.35 -13.39 6.54
C GLY A 64 -5.53 -12.20 7.48
N ARG A 65 -4.91 -11.05 7.16
CA ARG A 65 -5.07 -9.81 7.93
C ARG A 65 -6.54 -9.35 7.92
N THR A 66 -7.17 -9.34 6.76
CA THR A 66 -8.58 -8.91 6.61
C THR A 66 -9.51 -9.84 7.38
N ILE A 67 -9.34 -11.17 7.30
CA ILE A 67 -10.12 -12.12 8.11
C ILE A 67 -9.95 -11.83 9.61
N GLY A 68 -8.73 -11.54 10.07
CA GLY A 68 -8.47 -11.22 11.46
C GLY A 68 -9.25 -10.02 12.00
N LEU A 69 -9.64 -9.08 11.12
CA LEU A 69 -10.46 -7.92 11.52
C LEU A 69 -11.89 -8.31 11.91
N TYR A 70 -12.46 -9.32 11.27
CA TYR A 70 -13.83 -9.75 11.56
C TYR A 70 -13.97 -10.47 12.91
N GLY A 71 -12.87 -10.90 13.54
CA GLY A 71 -12.86 -11.48 14.86
C GLY A 71 -13.04 -10.49 16.01
N ARG A 72 -13.08 -9.18 15.73
CA ARG A 72 -13.16 -8.14 16.76
C ARG A 72 -14.31 -7.17 16.47
N ALA A 73 -15.25 -7.04 17.42
CA ALA A 73 -16.44 -6.19 17.26
C ALA A 73 -16.10 -4.73 16.93
N GLU A 74 -15.08 -4.16 17.57
CA GLU A 74 -14.60 -2.81 17.30
C GLU A 74 -14.12 -2.64 15.84
N SER A 75 -13.34 -3.61 15.33
CA SER A 75 -12.88 -3.60 13.94
C SER A 75 -14.05 -3.73 12.97
N VAL A 76 -15.03 -4.58 13.28
CA VAL A 76 -16.23 -4.73 12.44
C VAL A 76 -17.03 -3.44 12.38
N ALA A 77 -17.21 -2.75 13.51
CA ALA A 77 -17.88 -1.44 13.53
C ALA A 77 -17.15 -0.40 12.66
N GLY A 78 -15.81 -0.36 12.74
CA GLY A 78 -14.98 0.48 11.88
C GLY A 78 -15.13 0.14 10.38
N LEU A 79 -15.15 -1.15 10.04
CA LEU A 79 -15.36 -1.61 8.65
C LEU A 79 -16.75 -1.24 8.13
N MET A 80 -17.79 -1.33 8.96
CA MET A 80 -19.16 -0.93 8.58
C MET A 80 -19.22 0.57 8.29
N ALA A 81 -18.62 1.39 9.15
CA ALA A 81 -18.54 2.83 8.93
C ALA A 81 -17.76 3.16 7.65
N ALA A 82 -16.58 2.57 7.46
CA ALA A 82 -15.78 2.77 6.27
C ALA A 82 -16.53 2.34 4.99
N ALA A 83 -17.22 1.21 5.00
CA ALA A 83 -18.02 0.74 3.88
C ALA A 83 -19.15 1.73 3.55
N HIS A 84 -19.83 2.26 4.56
CA HIS A 84 -20.90 3.24 4.38
C HIS A 84 -20.37 4.53 3.71
N PHE A 85 -19.29 5.11 4.23
CA PHE A 85 -18.73 6.38 3.73
C PHE A 85 -18.04 6.23 2.36
N SER A 86 -17.46 5.09 2.05
CA SER A 86 -16.83 4.83 0.75
C SER A 86 -17.81 4.33 -0.32
N GLY A 87 -19.07 4.06 0.04
CA GLY A 87 -20.07 3.51 -0.88
C GLY A 87 -19.78 2.05 -1.28
N MET A 88 -19.02 1.31 -0.47
CA MET A 88 -18.80 -0.12 -0.70
C MET A 88 -20.10 -0.90 -0.54
N LYS A 89 -20.21 -1.98 -1.31
CA LYS A 89 -21.37 -2.89 -1.30
C LYS A 89 -21.67 -3.45 0.10
N ASP A 90 -20.64 -3.95 0.76
CA ASP A 90 -20.68 -4.48 2.13
C ASP A 90 -19.28 -4.62 2.71
N ILE A 91 -19.19 -5.00 3.99
CA ILE A 91 -17.90 -5.17 4.67
C ILE A 91 -17.07 -6.37 4.19
N TYR A 92 -17.65 -7.31 3.47
CA TYR A 92 -16.98 -8.53 2.97
C TYR A 92 -16.43 -8.32 1.55
N TYR A 93 -16.82 -7.25 0.88
CA TYR A 93 -16.37 -6.94 -0.48
C TYR A 93 -14.84 -6.94 -0.65
N PRO A 94 -14.04 -6.44 0.30
CA PRO A 94 -12.58 -6.55 0.22
C PRO A 94 -12.06 -7.99 0.18
N LEU A 95 -12.71 -8.93 0.86
CA LEU A 95 -12.36 -10.36 0.78
C LEU A 95 -12.68 -10.97 -0.58
N GLU A 96 -13.81 -10.58 -1.18
CA GLU A 96 -14.17 -11.01 -2.53
C GLU A 96 -13.12 -10.55 -3.54
N ILE A 97 -12.69 -9.28 -3.47
CA ILE A 97 -11.61 -8.74 -4.32
C ILE A 97 -10.31 -9.52 -4.09
N LEU A 98 -9.86 -9.68 -2.86
CA LEU A 98 -8.61 -10.40 -2.56
C LEU A 98 -8.64 -11.85 -3.04
N ARG A 99 -9.82 -12.48 -3.05
CA ARG A 99 -10.01 -13.85 -3.53
C ARG A 99 -9.93 -13.95 -5.04
N SER A 100 -10.53 -13.00 -5.78
CA SER A 100 -10.62 -13.01 -7.24
C SER A 100 -9.46 -12.32 -7.94
N ALA A 101 -8.74 -11.43 -7.26
CA ALA A 101 -7.66 -10.64 -7.85
C ALA A 101 -6.59 -11.49 -8.54
N THR A 102 -6.21 -11.06 -9.73
CA THR A 102 -5.13 -11.66 -10.53
C THR A 102 -3.90 -10.77 -10.58
N VAL A 103 -2.77 -11.34 -10.98
CA VAL A 103 -1.54 -10.57 -11.13
C VAL A 103 -1.67 -9.55 -12.29
N GLU A 104 -2.34 -9.93 -13.35
CA GLU A 104 -2.57 -9.09 -14.54
C GLU A 104 -3.38 -7.84 -14.20
N GLU A 105 -4.44 -7.99 -13.39
CA GLU A 105 -5.25 -6.86 -12.90
C GLU A 105 -4.42 -5.92 -12.04
N LEU A 106 -3.57 -6.47 -11.16
CA LEU A 106 -2.70 -5.66 -10.31
C LEU A 106 -1.64 -4.92 -11.13
N GLU A 107 -1.05 -5.57 -12.13
CA GLU A 107 -0.09 -4.95 -13.05
C GLU A 107 -0.72 -3.84 -13.89
N GLN A 108 -1.95 -4.04 -14.33
CA GLN A 108 -2.70 -2.99 -15.04
C GLN A 108 -2.90 -1.78 -14.13
N ARG A 109 -3.37 -1.97 -12.90
CA ARG A 109 -3.52 -0.90 -11.91
C ARG A 109 -2.19 -0.21 -11.58
N LEU A 110 -1.12 -0.98 -11.45
CA LEU A 110 0.21 -0.42 -11.21
C LEU A 110 0.64 0.53 -12.35
N ARG A 111 0.32 0.19 -13.59
CA ARG A 111 0.62 1.05 -14.76
C ARG A 111 -0.27 2.28 -14.85
N GLU A 112 -1.56 2.14 -14.51
CA GLU A 112 -2.54 3.22 -14.63
C GLU A 112 -2.46 4.22 -13.48
N ASP A 113 -2.33 3.74 -12.24
CA ASP A 113 -2.50 4.55 -11.04
C ASP A 113 -1.18 5.06 -10.45
N TYR A 114 -0.05 4.37 -10.71
CA TYR A 114 1.24 4.70 -10.10
C TYR A 114 2.18 5.37 -11.08
N ASN A 115 2.12 6.70 -11.12
CA ASN A 115 3.07 7.51 -11.91
C ASN A 115 4.01 8.25 -10.97
N PRO A 116 5.35 8.00 -11.04
CA PRO A 116 6.33 8.70 -10.22
C PRO A 116 6.30 10.24 -10.34
N ALA A 117 5.78 10.77 -11.46
CA ALA A 117 5.62 12.22 -11.63
C ALA A 117 4.57 12.82 -10.66
N TYR A 118 3.69 12.01 -10.10
CA TYR A 118 2.69 12.44 -9.10
C TYR A 118 3.08 12.03 -7.67
N SER A 119 4.35 11.74 -7.44
CA SER A 119 4.86 11.42 -6.12
C SER A 119 5.55 12.63 -5.46
N ALA A 120 5.56 12.65 -4.13
CA ALA A 120 6.22 13.67 -3.34
C ALA A 120 6.93 13.04 -2.13
N LEU A 121 8.06 13.63 -1.74
CA LEU A 121 8.78 13.28 -0.52
C LEU A 121 8.55 14.38 0.52
N SER A 122 8.11 14.00 1.70
CA SER A 122 8.09 14.87 2.89
C SER A 122 9.10 14.35 3.91
N VAL A 123 9.94 15.24 4.44
CA VAL A 123 10.97 14.90 5.43
C VAL A 123 10.81 15.79 6.64
N ILE A 124 10.76 15.16 7.82
CA ILE A 124 10.79 15.86 9.11
C ILE A 124 12.19 15.67 9.69
N LEU A 125 12.91 16.74 9.90
CA LEU A 125 14.25 16.71 10.49
C LEU A 125 14.17 16.92 12.01
N PRO A 126 15.11 16.33 12.78
CA PRO A 126 15.26 16.65 14.20
C PRO A 126 15.53 18.14 14.40
N GLN A 127 15.01 18.71 15.49
CA GLN A 127 15.25 20.09 15.83
C GLN A 127 16.73 20.28 16.20
N GLY A 128 17.48 21.06 15.39
CA GLY A 128 18.90 21.35 15.63
C GLY A 128 19.89 20.81 14.59
N GLU A 129 19.45 20.04 13.61
CA GLU A 129 20.26 19.65 12.45
C GLU A 129 19.94 20.57 11.25
N HIS A 130 20.79 21.56 11.05
CA HIS A 130 20.80 22.43 9.86
C HIS A 130 22.05 22.18 9.03
#